data_3d14ff23cc036768ccdb0b931e1df447
#
_entry.id   3d14ff23cc036768ccdb0b931e1df447
#
_cell.length_a   1.000
_cell.length_b   1.000
_cell.length_c   1.000
_cell.angle_alpha   90.00
_cell.angle_beta   90.00
_cell.angle_gamma   90.00
#
_symmetry.space_group_name_H-M   'P 1'
#
loop_
_entity.id
_entity.type
_entity.pdbx_description
1 polymer ?
#
loop_
_entity_poly.entity_id
_entity_poly.type
_entity_poly.pdbx_seq_one_letter_code
_entity_poly.pdbx_strand_id
1 'polypeptide(L)'
;MKSKTMKPVAVAAWNDLEDRKPAGALVANVDLVVVRYEDNVSVLYGRCLHRGALLEDGHVDGDNLICGVHNWDFRIDTGVSEYDNKEALNKFTSWIEDGKIYVDETEVAAWHVDNPQPYSRDTYLGQYADPSHGDPAEPYTGLIQSYAKDGLSKTGHHGVSSAMGVPLNELPRWEDIQFITAQLHKVPLLDDDEVGTKTVIGPRAKKPLELDIPIFVSDMSFGALSASAKVALALGAEKAGTGICSGEGGMLPEEQEANSRYFYELASARFGFSMDKLSKVQAFHFKGGQGAKTGTGGHLPGEKVKGAIAKVRGLPEGETAISPSRFPDWTTTAQIKEFADEVREYTGGIPIGYKLSAQHIEKDIDAALEVGVDYIILDGRGGGTGSAPIIFRDNISVPTIPALARARRHLDKTGNKDVTLVITGGLRTPADFAKALALGADAIAVSNSALQAIGCLGMRACHTNNCPVGIATQKEHLVARLIAEKSAEQLTRFFDTSVSLMKILARACGHADFSQFNPDDLVTWKRDMADLSGVNFGGVGLR
;
A
#
# COMPACT_ATOMS: atom_id res chain seq x y z
N MET A 1 -6.29 58.32 3.83
CA MET A 1 -5.14 57.45 3.63
C MET A 1 -3.97 58.08 4.34
N LYS A 2 -3.49 57.48 5.46
CA LYS A 2 -2.27 57.93 6.11
C LYS A 2 -1.10 57.51 5.20
N SER A 3 -0.28 58.47 4.75
CA SER A 3 0.98 58.23 4.05
C SER A 3 1.80 57.27 4.93
N LYS A 4 2.00 56.01 4.47
CA LYS A 4 2.93 55.07 5.10
C LYS A 4 4.32 55.69 4.92
N THR A 5 4.96 56.13 5.99
CA THR A 5 6.32 56.66 5.96
C THR A 5 7.26 55.50 5.59
N MET A 6 7.93 55.62 4.44
CA MET A 6 8.95 54.67 4.01
C MET A 6 10.07 54.58 5.04
N LYS A 7 10.53 53.38 5.38
CA LYS A 7 11.61 53.14 6.33
C LYS A 7 12.77 52.43 5.62
N PRO A 8 13.75 53.22 5.10
CA PRO A 8 14.90 52.67 4.37
C PRO A 8 15.81 51.80 5.26
N VAL A 9 16.14 50.61 4.80
CA VAL A 9 17.13 49.73 5.42
C VAL A 9 18.16 49.32 4.36
N ALA A 10 19.44 49.56 4.66
CA ALA A 10 20.54 49.13 3.78
C ALA A 10 20.72 47.61 3.89
N VAL A 11 20.68 46.91 2.76
CA VAL A 11 20.80 45.44 2.67
C VAL A 11 22.17 44.99 2.17
N ALA A 12 22.90 45.83 1.42
CA ALA A 12 24.27 45.56 0.98
C ALA A 12 24.95 46.88 0.57
N ALA A 13 26.29 46.87 0.52
CA ALA A 13 27.05 47.90 -0.20
C ALA A 13 27.28 47.42 -1.64
N TRP A 14 27.11 48.33 -2.60
CA TRP A 14 27.29 47.98 -4.04
C TRP A 14 28.63 47.35 -4.37
N ASN A 15 29.70 47.89 -3.78
CA ASN A 15 31.07 47.43 -4.04
C ASN A 15 31.41 46.08 -3.38
N ASP A 16 30.60 45.65 -2.40
CA ASP A 16 30.78 44.37 -1.73
C ASP A 16 30.08 43.20 -2.47
N LEU A 17 29.23 43.55 -3.45
CA LEU A 17 28.55 42.52 -4.25
C LEU A 17 29.35 42.20 -5.50
N GLU A 18 29.64 40.91 -5.65
CA GLU A 18 30.17 40.36 -6.92
C GLU A 18 29.02 40.26 -7.95
N ASP A 19 29.34 40.51 -9.22
CA ASP A 19 28.36 40.37 -10.30
C ASP A 19 27.85 38.92 -10.40
N ARG A 20 26.51 38.76 -10.51
CA ARG A 20 25.83 37.44 -10.60
C ARG A 20 26.14 36.48 -9.45
N LYS A 21 26.45 37.01 -8.28
CA LYS A 21 26.61 36.19 -7.06
C LYS A 21 25.57 36.58 -6.03
N PRO A 22 24.75 35.63 -5.55
CA PRO A 22 23.74 35.94 -4.56
C PRO A 22 24.37 36.29 -3.20
N ALA A 23 23.79 37.26 -2.50
CA ALA A 23 24.16 37.66 -1.14
C ALA A 23 22.92 37.72 -0.26
N GLY A 24 23.04 37.31 0.99
CA GLY A 24 21.90 37.29 1.93
C GLY A 24 21.75 38.60 2.69
N ALA A 25 20.50 38.92 3.03
CA ALA A 25 20.15 39.99 3.98
C ALA A 25 18.96 39.55 4.83
N LEU A 26 18.79 40.19 5.99
CA LEU A 26 17.64 39.96 6.88
C LEU A 26 16.97 41.31 7.21
N VAL A 27 15.70 41.45 6.84
CA VAL A 27 14.91 42.65 7.11
C VAL A 27 13.54 42.26 7.66
N ALA A 28 13.12 42.85 8.76
CA ALA A 28 11.84 42.56 9.42
C ALA A 28 11.59 41.03 9.64
N ASN A 29 12.62 40.26 9.98
CA ASN A 29 12.64 38.81 10.12
C ASN A 29 12.35 38.04 8.82
N VAL A 30 12.48 38.69 7.66
CA VAL A 30 12.38 38.03 6.36
C VAL A 30 13.76 37.85 5.77
N ASP A 31 14.09 36.65 5.35
CA ASP A 31 15.30 36.37 4.58
C ASP A 31 15.14 36.93 3.17
N LEU A 32 16.12 37.72 2.74
CA LEU A 32 16.21 38.33 1.43
C LEU A 32 17.48 37.80 0.71
N VAL A 33 17.40 37.72 -0.60
CA VAL A 33 18.56 37.48 -1.47
C VAL A 33 18.76 38.71 -2.36
N VAL A 34 19.98 39.22 -2.39
CA VAL A 34 20.38 40.37 -3.18
C VAL A 34 21.27 39.85 -4.32
N VAL A 35 20.89 40.16 -5.54
CA VAL A 35 21.67 39.76 -6.73
C VAL A 35 21.96 41.03 -7.54
N ARG A 36 23.26 41.34 -7.68
CA ARG A 36 23.75 42.33 -8.63
C ARG A 36 23.93 41.69 -9.99
N TYR A 37 23.52 42.38 -11.03
CA TYR A 37 23.77 41.97 -12.43
C TYR A 37 23.93 43.22 -13.29
N GLU A 38 25.10 43.34 -13.90
CA GLU A 38 25.52 44.55 -14.65
C GLU A 38 25.39 45.80 -13.75
N ASP A 39 24.63 46.81 -14.18
CA ASP A 39 24.35 48.04 -13.42
C ASP A 39 23.04 47.95 -12.64
N ASN A 40 22.42 46.77 -12.54
CA ASN A 40 21.15 46.54 -11.88
C ASN A 40 21.30 45.72 -10.59
N VAL A 41 20.27 45.79 -9.76
CA VAL A 41 20.15 44.93 -8.57
C VAL A 41 18.70 44.47 -8.40
N SER A 42 18.54 43.22 -8.01
CA SER A 42 17.25 42.73 -7.51
C SER A 42 17.37 42.29 -6.07
N VAL A 43 16.35 42.59 -5.29
CA VAL A 43 16.18 42.09 -3.94
C VAL A 43 14.91 41.22 -3.93
N LEU A 44 15.10 39.92 -3.75
CA LEU A 44 14.04 38.93 -3.81
C LEU A 44 13.87 38.27 -2.44
N TYR A 45 12.73 37.61 -2.23
CA TYR A 45 12.56 36.73 -1.07
C TYR A 45 13.67 35.66 -1.09
N GLY A 46 14.37 35.51 0.02
CA GLY A 46 15.64 34.81 0.12
C GLY A 46 15.52 33.30 0.39
N ARG A 47 14.29 32.73 0.45
CA ARG A 47 14.07 31.31 0.65
C ARG A 47 13.47 30.66 -0.57
N CYS A 48 14.04 29.53 -0.97
CA CYS A 48 13.52 28.70 -2.05
C CYS A 48 12.09 28.23 -1.71
N LEU A 49 11.14 28.44 -2.61
CA LEU A 49 9.72 28.08 -2.41
C LEU A 49 9.52 26.57 -2.27
N HIS A 50 10.44 25.77 -2.83
CA HIS A 50 10.36 24.31 -2.75
C HIS A 50 10.48 23.81 -1.30
N ARG A 51 11.55 24.19 -0.55
CA ARG A 51 11.81 23.70 0.81
C ARG A 51 12.53 24.68 1.75
N GLY A 52 12.53 25.93 1.44
CA GLY A 52 13.03 26.96 2.33
C GLY A 52 14.56 27.08 2.45
N ALA A 53 15.33 26.46 1.55
CA ALA A 53 16.78 26.67 1.49
C ALA A 53 17.10 28.14 1.27
N LEU A 54 18.17 28.65 1.91
CA LEU A 54 18.64 30.01 1.66
C LEU A 54 19.20 30.10 0.23
N LEU A 55 18.68 31.07 -0.54
CA LEU A 55 19.11 31.28 -1.92
C LEU A 55 20.45 32.01 -1.99
N GLU A 56 20.92 32.59 -0.89
CA GLU A 56 22.30 33.12 -0.78
C GLU A 56 23.37 32.02 -0.90
N ASP A 57 23.01 30.76 -0.55
CA ASP A 57 23.89 29.59 -0.71
C ASP A 57 23.82 28.97 -2.13
N GLY A 58 22.98 29.52 -2.99
CA GLY A 58 22.86 29.09 -4.38
C GLY A 58 23.90 29.72 -5.29
N HIS A 59 23.65 29.67 -6.57
CA HIS A 59 24.46 30.32 -7.60
C HIS A 59 23.60 30.89 -8.72
N VAL A 60 24.16 31.73 -9.56
CA VAL A 60 23.47 32.24 -10.77
C VAL A 60 24.03 31.51 -12.00
N ASP A 61 23.15 30.97 -12.81
CA ASP A 61 23.44 30.41 -14.12
C ASP A 61 22.63 31.18 -15.19
N GLY A 62 23.34 31.88 -16.07
CA GLY A 62 22.73 32.81 -17.00
C GLY A 62 21.98 33.93 -16.26
N ASP A 63 20.66 33.99 -16.47
CA ASP A 63 19.75 34.94 -15.80
C ASP A 63 18.92 34.30 -14.67
N ASN A 64 19.26 33.06 -14.27
CA ASN A 64 18.54 32.32 -13.26
C ASN A 64 19.36 32.17 -11.97
N LEU A 65 18.74 32.52 -10.85
CA LEU A 65 19.19 32.17 -9.50
C LEU A 65 18.80 30.72 -9.21
N ILE A 66 19.79 29.86 -9.03
CA ILE A 66 19.63 28.43 -8.84
C ILE A 66 19.79 28.08 -7.36
N CYS A 67 18.79 27.42 -6.80
CA CYS A 67 18.84 26.90 -5.43
C CYS A 67 19.93 25.80 -5.31
N GLY A 68 20.84 25.94 -4.35
CA GLY A 68 21.97 25.04 -4.16
C GLY A 68 21.59 23.62 -3.70
N VAL A 69 20.32 23.38 -3.30
CA VAL A 69 19.91 22.07 -2.76
C VAL A 69 19.28 21.17 -3.83
N HIS A 70 18.34 21.69 -4.64
CA HIS A 70 17.59 20.88 -5.62
C HIS A 70 17.56 21.49 -7.02
N ASN A 71 18.41 22.52 -7.28
CA ASN A 71 18.51 23.22 -8.56
C ASN A 71 17.20 23.88 -9.02
N TRP A 72 16.32 24.28 -8.06
CA TRP A 72 15.14 25.09 -8.38
C TRP A 72 15.57 26.45 -8.90
N ASP A 73 14.99 26.89 -10.00
CA ASP A 73 15.39 28.11 -10.69
C ASP A 73 14.44 29.28 -10.41
N PHE A 74 14.95 30.50 -10.42
CA PHE A 74 14.19 31.72 -10.36
C PHE A 74 14.91 32.82 -11.13
N ARG A 75 14.24 33.49 -12.04
CA ARG A 75 14.89 34.60 -12.78
C ARG A 75 15.32 35.72 -11.84
N ILE A 76 16.55 36.19 -12.02
CA ILE A 76 17.11 37.26 -11.15
C ILE A 76 16.40 38.59 -11.32
N ASP A 77 15.81 38.90 -12.49
CA ASP A 77 15.13 40.16 -12.80
C ASP A 77 13.65 40.18 -12.33
N THR A 78 12.95 39.05 -12.35
CA THR A 78 11.53 38.94 -12.07
C THR A 78 11.17 38.12 -10.85
N GLY A 79 12.02 37.22 -10.42
CA GLY A 79 11.74 36.22 -9.40
C GLY A 79 10.95 35.00 -9.88
N VAL A 80 10.49 34.97 -11.14
CA VAL A 80 9.63 33.90 -11.67
C VAL A 80 10.48 32.69 -12.06
N SER A 81 10.05 31.47 -11.68
CA SER A 81 10.66 30.23 -12.14
C SER A 81 10.38 30.01 -13.63
N GLU A 82 11.40 29.66 -14.41
CA GLU A 82 11.22 29.26 -15.80
C GLU A 82 10.69 27.84 -15.92
N TYR A 83 10.95 27.00 -14.92
CA TYR A 83 10.43 25.63 -14.85
C TYR A 83 8.93 25.59 -14.53
N ASP A 84 8.46 26.42 -13.58
CA ASP A 84 7.04 26.59 -13.27
C ASP A 84 6.69 28.08 -13.07
N ASN A 85 6.16 28.70 -14.10
CA ASN A 85 5.80 30.14 -14.10
C ASN A 85 4.72 30.52 -13.08
N LYS A 86 4.12 29.57 -12.37
CA LYS A 86 3.21 29.83 -11.24
C LYS A 86 3.97 30.10 -9.95
N GLU A 87 5.23 29.71 -9.87
CA GLU A 87 6.09 29.95 -8.73
C GLU A 87 6.93 31.22 -8.96
N ALA A 88 6.85 32.16 -8.06
CA ALA A 88 7.60 33.40 -8.13
C ALA A 88 8.04 33.85 -6.74
N LEU A 89 9.32 34.15 -6.59
CA LEU A 89 9.83 34.84 -5.42
C LEU A 89 9.29 36.27 -5.43
N ASN A 90 8.87 36.79 -4.27
CA ASN A 90 8.49 38.18 -4.17
C ASN A 90 9.71 39.07 -4.41
N LYS A 91 9.58 40.04 -5.31
CA LYS A 91 10.58 41.07 -5.57
C LYS A 91 10.22 42.31 -4.81
N PHE A 92 11.14 42.80 -3.97
CA PHE A 92 10.95 43.99 -3.16
C PHE A 92 11.48 45.25 -3.89
N THR A 93 10.82 46.37 -3.65
CA THR A 93 11.30 47.65 -4.15
C THR A 93 12.66 47.97 -3.56
N SER A 94 13.65 48.19 -4.44
CA SER A 94 15.02 48.47 -4.03
C SER A 94 15.59 49.64 -4.82
N TRP A 95 16.49 50.38 -4.22
CA TRP A 95 17.18 51.51 -4.87
C TRP A 95 18.62 51.60 -4.38
N ILE A 96 19.43 52.29 -5.15
CA ILE A 96 20.85 52.56 -4.83
C ILE A 96 20.97 54.02 -4.45
N GLU A 97 21.55 54.28 -3.29
CA GLU A 97 21.84 55.62 -2.79
C GLU A 97 23.17 55.59 -2.03
N ASP A 98 24.06 56.54 -2.31
CA ASP A 98 25.39 56.63 -1.70
C ASP A 98 26.18 55.31 -1.69
N GLY A 99 26.10 54.56 -2.80
CA GLY A 99 26.79 53.28 -2.96
C GLY A 99 26.27 52.13 -2.10
N LYS A 100 25.07 52.28 -1.52
CA LYS A 100 24.37 51.22 -0.78
C LYS A 100 23.05 50.92 -1.44
N ILE A 101 22.62 49.66 -1.25
CA ILE A 101 21.35 49.14 -1.74
C ILE A 101 20.37 49.17 -0.56
N TYR A 102 19.21 49.78 -0.78
CA TYR A 102 18.16 49.92 0.22
C TYR A 102 16.88 49.20 -0.22
N VAL A 103 16.11 48.78 0.78
CA VAL A 103 14.71 48.36 0.67
C VAL A 103 13.85 49.08 1.67
N ASP A 104 12.53 49.13 1.47
CA ASP A 104 11.58 49.66 2.46
C ASP A 104 11.19 48.56 3.45
N GLU A 105 11.67 48.64 4.71
CA GLU A 105 11.29 47.71 5.79
C GLU A 105 9.77 47.63 5.97
N THR A 106 9.04 48.73 5.69
CA THR A 106 7.59 48.74 5.81
C THR A 106 6.91 47.87 4.77
N GLU A 107 7.47 47.83 3.55
CA GLU A 107 7.02 46.90 2.48
C GLU A 107 7.28 45.45 2.86
N VAL A 108 8.52 45.14 3.29
CA VAL A 108 8.91 43.80 3.69
C VAL A 108 8.09 43.27 4.86
N ALA A 109 7.89 44.12 5.89
CA ALA A 109 7.08 43.76 7.06
C ALA A 109 5.59 43.55 6.70
N ALA A 110 5.04 44.37 5.81
CA ALA A 110 3.67 44.18 5.36
C ALA A 110 3.48 42.90 4.57
N TRP A 111 4.43 42.58 3.67
CA TRP A 111 4.42 41.31 2.94
C TRP A 111 4.53 40.11 3.89
N HIS A 112 5.36 40.20 4.93
CA HIS A 112 5.56 39.11 5.91
C HIS A 112 4.29 38.77 6.70
N VAL A 113 3.40 39.73 6.94
CA VAL A 113 2.12 39.46 7.63
C VAL A 113 1.25 38.47 6.85
N ASP A 114 1.21 38.62 5.52
CA ASP A 114 0.41 37.78 4.66
C ASP A 114 1.18 36.50 4.23
N ASN A 115 2.50 36.50 4.36
CA ASN A 115 3.41 35.44 3.97
C ASN A 115 4.38 35.08 5.11
N PRO A 116 3.91 34.49 6.22
CA PRO A 116 4.77 34.19 7.37
C PRO A 116 5.86 33.20 6.99
N GLN A 117 7.10 33.52 7.32
CA GLN A 117 8.25 32.68 7.07
C GLN A 117 8.32 31.58 8.15
N PRO A 118 8.11 30.28 7.79
CA PRO A 118 8.11 29.20 8.78
C PRO A 118 9.52 28.74 9.19
N TYR A 119 10.56 29.36 8.66
CA TYR A 119 11.95 28.94 8.83
C TYR A 119 12.71 29.90 9.76
N SER A 120 13.63 29.37 10.58
CA SER A 120 14.52 30.13 11.44
C SER A 120 15.95 30.02 10.92
N ARG A 121 16.67 31.17 10.86
CA ARG A 121 18.11 31.16 10.51
C ARG A 121 18.96 30.40 11.54
N ASP A 122 18.58 30.43 12.80
CA ASP A 122 19.34 29.78 13.87
C ASP A 122 19.36 28.24 13.74
N THR A 123 18.42 27.68 13.01
CA THR A 123 18.33 26.24 12.74
C THR A 123 18.80 25.85 11.32
N TYR A 124 19.19 26.82 10.51
CA TYR A 124 19.68 26.57 9.15
C TYR A 124 21.13 26.11 9.16
N LEU A 125 21.39 24.94 8.64
CA LEU A 125 22.71 24.30 8.63
C LEU A 125 23.41 24.38 7.25
N GLY A 126 22.88 25.15 6.33
CA GLY A 126 23.41 25.29 4.98
C GLY A 126 22.81 24.28 3.97
N GLN A 127 23.19 24.47 2.71
CA GLN A 127 22.67 23.66 1.59
C GLN A 127 22.98 22.16 1.69
N TYR A 128 24.00 21.77 2.45
CA TYR A 128 24.42 20.38 2.62
C TYR A 128 23.68 19.64 3.76
N ALA A 129 22.87 20.34 4.50
CA ALA A 129 22.21 19.80 5.69
C ALA A 129 20.68 19.79 5.57
N ASP A 130 20.13 19.30 4.47
CA ASP A 130 18.71 18.98 4.39
C ASP A 130 18.48 17.56 4.93
N PRO A 131 18.10 17.39 6.21
CA PRO A 131 17.89 16.09 6.81
C PRO A 131 16.70 15.34 6.21
N SER A 132 15.85 16.03 5.43
CA SER A 132 14.66 15.41 4.83
C SER A 132 14.99 14.55 3.61
N HIS A 133 16.15 14.73 3.00
CA HIS A 133 16.52 14.05 1.76
C HIS A 133 17.68 13.06 1.87
N GLY A 134 18.50 13.12 2.90
CA GLY A 134 19.67 12.25 3.07
C GLY A 134 20.55 12.17 1.81
N ASP A 135 21.82 12.09 1.99
CA ASP A 135 22.70 11.64 0.91
C ASP A 135 22.31 10.21 0.51
N PRO A 136 22.28 9.82 -0.78
CA PRO A 136 22.08 8.42 -1.18
C PRO A 136 23.03 7.43 -0.50
N ALA A 137 24.23 7.88 -0.08
CA ALA A 137 25.18 7.10 0.71
C ALA A 137 24.81 7.04 2.22
N GLU A 138 23.99 8.00 2.72
CA GLU A 138 23.51 8.09 4.11
C GLU A 138 22.00 8.33 4.17
N PRO A 139 21.19 7.41 3.63
CA PRO A 139 19.74 7.63 3.42
C PRO A 139 18.93 7.71 4.72
N TYR A 140 19.53 7.33 5.85
CA TYR A 140 18.84 7.27 7.15
C TYR A 140 19.06 8.48 8.05
N THR A 141 19.86 9.47 7.64
CA THR A 141 20.23 10.64 8.45
C THR A 141 18.99 11.35 9.01
N GLY A 142 18.00 11.66 8.18
CA GLY A 142 16.76 12.31 8.61
C GLY A 142 15.93 11.46 9.60
N LEU A 143 15.87 10.16 9.39
CA LEU A 143 15.19 9.23 10.29
C LEU A 143 15.87 9.18 11.66
N ILE A 144 17.20 9.06 11.68
CA ILE A 144 18.00 9.02 12.93
C ILE A 144 17.82 10.33 13.71
N GLN A 145 17.91 11.47 13.03
CA GLN A 145 17.73 12.79 13.66
C GLN A 145 16.31 12.98 14.20
N SER A 146 15.29 12.55 13.46
CA SER A 146 13.91 12.59 13.94
C SER A 146 13.72 11.74 15.20
N TYR A 147 14.27 10.53 15.21
CA TYR A 147 14.21 9.67 16.39
C TYR A 147 14.99 10.23 17.59
N ALA A 148 16.15 10.83 17.35
CA ALA A 148 16.94 11.46 18.41
C ALA A 148 16.23 12.69 19.01
N LYS A 149 15.54 13.46 18.19
CA LYS A 149 14.83 14.68 18.61
C LYS A 149 13.49 14.38 19.27
N ASP A 150 12.66 13.56 18.67
CA ASP A 150 11.25 13.41 19.01
C ASP A 150 10.93 12.06 19.67
N GLY A 151 11.82 11.07 19.57
CA GLY A 151 11.53 9.69 19.97
C GLY A 151 10.30 9.18 19.22
N LEU A 152 9.37 8.56 19.95
CA LEU A 152 8.09 8.09 19.42
C LEU A 152 6.92 9.04 19.69
N SER A 153 7.17 10.23 20.25
CA SER A 153 6.11 11.16 20.68
C SER A 153 5.17 11.60 19.55
N LYS A 154 5.69 11.75 18.33
CA LYS A 154 4.92 12.15 17.16
C LYS A 154 4.27 11.00 16.38
N THR A 155 4.83 9.81 16.50
CA THR A 155 4.44 8.65 15.66
C THR A 155 3.67 7.60 16.44
N GLY A 156 3.69 7.66 17.76
CA GLY A 156 3.07 6.69 18.65
C GLY A 156 3.90 5.41 18.83
N HIS A 157 3.39 4.50 19.67
CA HIS A 157 4.09 3.32 20.18
C HIS A 157 4.71 2.40 19.12
N HIS A 158 4.13 2.32 17.93
CA HIS A 158 4.62 1.46 16.85
C HIS A 158 5.43 2.19 15.77
N GLY A 159 5.75 3.46 15.99
CA GLY A 159 6.45 4.29 15.01
C GLY A 159 5.58 4.74 13.84
N VAL A 160 6.22 5.14 12.75
CA VAL A 160 5.54 5.60 11.54
C VAL A 160 4.74 4.48 10.90
N SER A 161 3.48 4.76 10.55
CA SER A 161 2.60 3.83 9.83
C SER A 161 2.47 4.21 8.35
N SER A 162 2.30 3.21 7.51
CA SER A 162 2.06 3.37 6.07
C SER A 162 0.99 2.41 5.58
N ALA A 163 0.38 2.75 4.46
CA ALA A 163 -0.60 1.91 3.78
C ALA A 163 0.02 1.04 2.69
N MET A 164 -0.72 0.03 2.27
CA MET A 164 -0.34 -0.93 1.24
C MET A 164 0.79 -1.87 1.70
N GLY A 165 1.25 -2.73 0.82
CA GLY A 165 2.41 -3.60 1.06
C GLY A 165 3.73 -2.95 0.67
N VAL A 166 4.78 -3.73 0.70
CA VAL A 166 6.10 -3.38 0.13
C VAL A 166 5.93 -3.02 -1.36
N PRO A 167 6.65 -2.03 -1.89
CA PRO A 167 6.66 -1.75 -3.32
C PRO A 167 7.02 -2.98 -4.17
N LEU A 168 6.28 -3.21 -5.27
CA LEU A 168 6.45 -4.43 -6.07
C LEU A 168 7.85 -4.57 -6.70
N ASN A 169 8.52 -3.44 -6.97
CA ASN A 169 9.88 -3.43 -7.49
C ASN A 169 10.96 -3.89 -6.50
N GLU A 170 10.61 -4.03 -5.22
CA GLU A 170 11.49 -4.54 -4.16
C GLU A 170 11.29 -6.04 -3.88
N LEU A 171 10.47 -6.72 -4.68
CA LEU A 171 10.10 -8.12 -4.49
C LEU A 171 10.51 -8.98 -5.69
N PRO A 172 10.68 -10.31 -5.52
CA PRO A 172 10.71 -11.25 -6.62
C PRO A 172 9.47 -11.09 -7.49
N ARG A 173 9.63 -11.02 -8.81
CA ARG A 173 8.60 -10.60 -9.75
C ARG A 173 8.01 -11.77 -10.52
N TRP A 174 6.69 -11.80 -10.67
CA TRP A 174 5.99 -12.79 -11.48
C TRP A 174 6.41 -12.73 -12.96
N GLU A 175 6.85 -11.56 -13.46
CA GLU A 175 7.35 -11.37 -14.81
C GLU A 175 8.67 -12.11 -15.07
N ASP A 176 9.39 -12.51 -14.02
CA ASP A 176 10.62 -13.29 -14.12
C ASP A 176 10.37 -14.78 -14.34
N ILE A 177 9.11 -15.20 -14.34
CA ILE A 177 8.67 -16.58 -14.63
C ILE A 177 7.87 -16.55 -15.94
N GLN A 178 8.13 -17.49 -16.85
CA GLN A 178 7.44 -17.61 -18.12
C GLN A 178 6.71 -18.94 -18.21
N PHE A 179 5.64 -18.99 -19.02
CA PHE A 179 5.02 -20.24 -19.41
C PHE A 179 5.84 -20.94 -20.51
N ILE A 180 5.90 -22.26 -20.44
CA ILE A 180 6.34 -23.15 -21.53
C ILE A 180 5.08 -23.74 -22.14
N THR A 181 4.70 -23.27 -23.32
CA THR A 181 3.49 -23.71 -23.99
C THR A 181 3.71 -24.94 -24.84
N ALA A 182 2.64 -25.67 -25.10
CA ALA A 182 2.61 -26.86 -25.95
C ALA A 182 2.77 -26.49 -27.45
N GLN A 183 3.40 -27.38 -28.24
CA GLN A 183 3.45 -27.22 -29.71
C GLN A 183 3.53 -28.57 -30.48
N LEU A 184 4.36 -29.50 -30.06
CA LEU A 184 4.56 -30.77 -30.76
C LEU A 184 4.60 -31.98 -29.82
N HIS A 185 5.49 -31.94 -28.80
CA HIS A 185 5.57 -32.94 -27.76
C HIS A 185 4.26 -33.06 -26.96
N LYS A 186 3.68 -31.91 -26.60
CA LYS A 186 2.33 -31.75 -26.05
C LYS A 186 1.54 -30.89 -27.02
N VAL A 187 0.28 -31.22 -27.27
CA VAL A 187 -0.54 -30.49 -28.24
C VAL A 187 -1.38 -29.43 -27.52
N PRO A 188 -1.38 -28.17 -27.98
CA PRO A 188 -2.27 -27.15 -27.42
C PRO A 188 -3.74 -27.47 -27.79
N LEU A 189 -4.65 -26.94 -27.01
CA LEU A 189 -6.08 -26.96 -27.35
C LEU A 189 -6.41 -25.88 -28.38
N LEU A 190 -7.53 -26.06 -29.08
CA LEU A 190 -8.06 -25.06 -30.01
C LEU A 190 -8.67 -23.86 -29.26
N ASP A 191 -8.84 -22.74 -29.96
CA ASP A 191 -9.32 -21.48 -29.37
C ASP A 191 -10.73 -21.57 -28.79
N ASP A 192 -11.56 -22.46 -29.32
CA ASP A 192 -12.94 -22.72 -28.92
C ASP A 192 -13.13 -23.92 -27.97
N ASP A 193 -12.05 -24.65 -27.65
CA ASP A 193 -12.12 -25.72 -26.67
C ASP A 193 -12.48 -25.17 -25.29
N GLU A 194 -13.41 -25.84 -24.61
CA GLU A 194 -13.82 -25.45 -23.27
C GLU A 194 -12.72 -25.68 -22.24
N VAL A 195 -12.56 -24.75 -21.29
CA VAL A 195 -11.62 -24.84 -20.17
C VAL A 195 -12.38 -24.69 -18.87
N GLY A 196 -12.30 -25.68 -18.02
CA GLY A 196 -12.84 -25.68 -16.65
C GLY A 196 -12.13 -24.66 -15.77
N THR A 197 -12.91 -23.95 -14.94
CA THR A 197 -12.41 -22.87 -14.08
C THR A 197 -12.81 -23.02 -12.62
N LYS A 198 -13.67 -23.99 -12.31
CA LYS A 198 -14.19 -24.18 -10.95
C LYS A 198 -13.09 -24.58 -9.99
N THR A 199 -13.21 -24.10 -8.76
CA THR A 199 -12.38 -24.55 -7.65
C THR A 199 -13.24 -24.83 -6.42
N VAL A 200 -12.76 -25.74 -5.56
CA VAL A 200 -13.48 -26.14 -4.35
C VAL A 200 -12.62 -25.80 -3.14
N ILE A 201 -13.15 -24.97 -2.26
CA ILE A 201 -12.53 -24.66 -0.98
C ILE A 201 -12.94 -25.71 0.04
N GLY A 202 -11.96 -26.38 0.63
CA GLY A 202 -12.17 -27.44 1.62
C GLY A 202 -12.91 -28.65 1.07
N PRO A 203 -12.37 -29.38 0.07
CA PRO A 203 -13.05 -30.55 -0.54
C PRO A 203 -13.34 -31.68 0.46
N ARG A 204 -12.64 -31.71 1.60
CA ARG A 204 -12.91 -32.67 2.69
C ARG A 204 -14.01 -32.26 3.66
N ALA A 205 -14.44 -31.00 3.62
CA ALA A 205 -15.51 -30.51 4.46
C ALA A 205 -16.83 -31.17 4.09
N LYS A 206 -17.75 -31.34 5.06
CA LYS A 206 -19.06 -31.92 4.80
C LYS A 206 -19.91 -31.06 3.86
N LYS A 207 -19.69 -29.74 3.86
CA LYS A 207 -20.33 -28.74 2.98
C LYS A 207 -19.23 -27.92 2.30
N PRO A 208 -18.48 -28.48 1.32
CA PRO A 208 -17.42 -27.74 0.65
C PRO A 208 -17.98 -26.49 -0.05
N LEU A 209 -17.16 -25.44 -0.18
CA LEU A 209 -17.56 -24.24 -0.89
C LEU A 209 -17.04 -24.27 -2.32
N GLU A 210 -17.97 -24.25 -3.29
CA GLU A 210 -17.65 -24.20 -4.72
C GLU A 210 -17.59 -22.74 -5.19
N LEU A 211 -16.54 -22.40 -5.94
CA LEU A 211 -16.37 -21.15 -6.64
C LEU A 211 -16.30 -21.43 -8.15
N ASP A 212 -16.96 -20.61 -8.97
CA ASP A 212 -16.92 -20.78 -10.42
C ASP A 212 -15.58 -20.37 -11.03
N ILE A 213 -14.78 -19.59 -10.31
CA ILE A 213 -13.43 -19.15 -10.68
C ILE A 213 -12.47 -19.24 -9.48
N PRO A 214 -11.18 -19.52 -9.69
CA PRO A 214 -10.21 -19.70 -8.58
C PRO A 214 -9.70 -18.40 -7.98
N ILE A 215 -10.41 -17.29 -8.18
CA ILE A 215 -10.02 -15.95 -7.68
C ILE A 215 -11.18 -15.40 -6.87
N PHE A 216 -10.92 -14.93 -5.65
CA PHE A 216 -11.93 -14.31 -4.80
C PHE A 216 -11.39 -13.07 -4.05
N VAL A 217 -12.27 -12.27 -3.48
CA VAL A 217 -11.90 -11.05 -2.76
C VAL A 217 -11.41 -11.38 -1.35
N SER A 218 -10.16 -11.02 -1.07
CA SER A 218 -9.48 -11.26 0.20
C SER A 218 -10.02 -10.40 1.35
N ASP A 219 -9.55 -10.69 2.55
CA ASP A 219 -9.91 -10.03 3.80
C ASP A 219 -9.57 -8.54 3.80
N MET A 220 -10.60 -7.72 3.88
CA MET A 220 -10.50 -6.26 4.02
C MET A 220 -11.61 -5.77 4.95
N SER A 221 -11.23 -5.33 6.14
CA SER A 221 -12.17 -5.03 7.20
C SER A 221 -13.08 -3.83 6.92
N PHE A 222 -14.35 -3.92 7.33
CA PHE A 222 -15.24 -2.77 7.43
C PHE A 222 -14.68 -1.76 8.45
N GLY A 223 -14.59 -0.50 8.04
CA GLY A 223 -13.93 0.58 8.78
C GLY A 223 -12.54 0.91 8.23
N ALA A 224 -11.75 -0.07 7.77
CA ALA A 224 -10.63 0.21 6.87
C ALA A 224 -11.15 0.59 5.48
N LEU A 225 -12.15 -0.11 4.98
CA LEU A 225 -12.93 0.27 3.80
C LEU A 225 -14.28 0.88 4.21
N SER A 226 -14.86 1.69 3.32
CA SER A 226 -16.23 2.19 3.44
C SER A 226 -17.25 1.09 3.19
N ALA A 227 -18.49 1.28 3.67
CA ALA A 227 -19.59 0.35 3.39
C ALA A 227 -19.85 0.20 1.89
N SER A 228 -19.88 1.32 1.13
CA SER A 228 -20.05 1.30 -0.33
C SER A 228 -19.00 0.47 -1.04
N ALA A 229 -17.73 0.55 -0.60
CA ALA A 229 -16.65 -0.26 -1.16
C ALA A 229 -16.82 -1.76 -0.85
N LYS A 230 -17.23 -2.09 0.38
CA LYS A 230 -17.49 -3.48 0.78
C LYS A 230 -18.64 -4.09 -0.02
N VAL A 231 -19.74 -3.36 -0.17
CA VAL A 231 -20.90 -3.79 -0.98
C VAL A 231 -20.54 -3.93 -2.46
N ALA A 232 -19.77 -2.98 -3.02
CA ALA A 232 -19.30 -3.05 -4.41
C ALA A 232 -18.46 -4.30 -4.69
N LEU A 233 -17.56 -4.63 -3.75
CA LEU A 233 -16.72 -5.83 -3.84
C LEU A 233 -17.55 -7.12 -3.74
N ALA A 234 -18.53 -7.16 -2.82
CA ALA A 234 -19.39 -8.31 -2.62
C ALA A 234 -20.29 -8.58 -3.85
N LEU A 235 -20.96 -7.54 -4.35
CA LEU A 235 -21.79 -7.63 -5.57
C LEU A 235 -20.98 -8.04 -6.80
N GLY A 236 -19.77 -7.46 -6.97
CA GLY A 236 -18.92 -7.80 -8.10
C GLY A 236 -18.40 -9.23 -8.04
N ALA A 237 -18.04 -9.72 -6.87
CA ALA A 237 -17.66 -11.10 -6.64
C ALA A 237 -18.83 -12.07 -6.89
N GLU A 238 -20.03 -11.75 -6.41
CA GLU A 238 -21.23 -12.56 -6.64
C GLU A 238 -21.53 -12.71 -8.13
N LYS A 239 -21.55 -11.60 -8.87
CA LYS A 239 -21.78 -11.62 -10.33
C LYS A 239 -20.73 -12.45 -11.09
N ALA A 240 -19.51 -12.50 -10.59
CA ALA A 240 -18.42 -13.32 -11.17
C ALA A 240 -18.44 -14.78 -10.68
N GLY A 241 -19.42 -15.18 -9.88
CA GLY A 241 -19.54 -16.55 -9.35
C GLY A 241 -18.48 -16.89 -8.31
N THR A 242 -17.98 -15.90 -7.56
CA THR A 242 -16.93 -16.10 -6.55
C THR A 242 -17.23 -15.43 -5.22
N GLY A 243 -16.32 -15.62 -4.26
CA GLY A 243 -16.53 -15.22 -2.87
C GLY A 243 -15.85 -13.92 -2.45
N ILE A 244 -16.19 -13.49 -1.24
CA ILE A 244 -15.57 -12.37 -0.54
C ILE A 244 -15.37 -12.72 0.93
N CYS A 245 -14.27 -12.19 1.53
CA CYS A 245 -14.00 -12.33 2.95
C CYS A 245 -14.41 -11.09 3.74
N SER A 246 -14.93 -11.31 4.96
CA SER A 246 -15.36 -10.22 5.87
C SER A 246 -14.21 -9.31 6.29
N GLY A 247 -13.03 -9.88 6.56
CA GLY A 247 -11.95 -9.24 7.28
C GLY A 247 -12.23 -9.11 8.79
N GLU A 248 -11.21 -8.66 9.54
CA GLU A 248 -11.21 -8.64 11.03
C GLU A 248 -12.22 -7.70 11.69
N GLY A 249 -12.90 -6.87 10.92
CA GLY A 249 -13.83 -5.85 11.42
C GLY A 249 -15.23 -6.34 11.78
N GLY A 250 -15.47 -7.63 11.67
CA GLY A 250 -16.80 -8.22 11.78
C GLY A 250 -17.55 -8.24 10.44
N MET A 251 -18.74 -8.79 10.44
CA MET A 251 -19.59 -8.98 9.26
C MET A 251 -20.51 -7.77 9.07
N LEU A 252 -20.31 -7.02 7.99
CA LEU A 252 -21.24 -5.99 7.55
C LEU A 252 -22.47 -6.69 6.92
N PRO A 253 -23.70 -6.46 7.40
CA PRO A 253 -24.87 -7.19 6.91
C PRO A 253 -25.07 -7.03 5.40
N GLU A 254 -24.98 -5.81 4.88
CA GLU A 254 -25.22 -5.50 3.47
C GLU A 254 -24.17 -6.16 2.54
N GLU A 255 -22.95 -6.33 3.03
CA GLU A 255 -21.90 -7.06 2.30
C GLU A 255 -22.20 -8.56 2.27
N GLN A 256 -22.58 -9.12 3.40
CA GLN A 256 -22.88 -10.56 3.51
C GLN A 256 -24.12 -10.92 2.67
N GLU A 257 -25.18 -10.10 2.70
CA GLU A 257 -26.40 -10.30 1.91
C GLU A 257 -26.14 -10.19 0.40
N ALA A 258 -25.11 -9.44 0.01
CA ALA A 258 -24.72 -9.24 -1.39
C ALA A 258 -23.87 -10.38 -1.99
N ASN A 259 -23.47 -11.39 -1.20
CA ASN A 259 -22.64 -12.49 -1.69
C ASN A 259 -23.00 -13.83 -1.06
N SER A 260 -23.33 -14.81 -1.90
CA SER A 260 -23.74 -16.17 -1.51
C SER A 260 -22.58 -17.13 -1.23
N ARG A 261 -21.34 -16.68 -1.41
CA ARG A 261 -20.10 -17.45 -1.20
C ARG A 261 -19.20 -16.73 -0.20
N TYR A 262 -19.74 -16.44 0.99
CA TYR A 262 -19.14 -15.55 1.97
C TYR A 262 -18.21 -16.28 2.94
N PHE A 263 -16.96 -15.76 3.07
CA PHE A 263 -15.97 -16.22 4.03
C PHE A 263 -15.97 -15.32 5.26
N TYR A 264 -16.08 -15.91 6.45
CA TYR A 264 -16.03 -15.15 7.70
C TYR A 264 -14.68 -15.30 8.40
N GLU A 265 -13.97 -14.19 8.60
CA GLU A 265 -12.69 -14.15 9.32
C GLU A 265 -12.92 -13.91 10.81
N LEU A 266 -12.35 -14.76 11.67
CA LEU A 266 -12.24 -14.54 13.10
C LEU A 266 -10.82 -14.15 13.44
N ALA A 267 -10.60 -12.86 13.79
CA ALA A 267 -9.34 -12.35 14.29
C ALA A 267 -9.30 -12.33 15.83
N SER A 268 -8.12 -12.06 16.39
CA SER A 268 -7.84 -12.13 17.83
C SER A 268 -8.71 -11.22 18.71
N ALA A 269 -9.19 -10.09 18.18
CA ALA A 269 -10.10 -9.19 18.90
C ALA A 269 -11.55 -9.66 18.91
N ARG A 270 -11.93 -10.61 18.07
CA ARG A 270 -13.31 -11.13 17.94
C ARG A 270 -14.37 -10.04 17.72
N PHE A 271 -14.02 -8.95 17.03
CA PHE A 271 -14.93 -7.82 16.80
C PHE A 271 -16.28 -8.28 16.21
N GLY A 272 -17.34 -8.02 16.96
CA GLY A 272 -18.71 -8.31 16.54
C GLY A 272 -18.98 -9.78 16.22
N PHE A 273 -18.14 -10.70 16.68
CA PHE A 273 -18.35 -12.14 16.50
C PHE A 273 -19.54 -12.63 17.33
N SER A 274 -20.37 -13.48 16.72
CA SER A 274 -21.34 -14.33 17.41
C SER A 274 -21.56 -15.60 16.60
N MET A 275 -21.86 -16.71 17.28
CA MET A 275 -22.14 -18.00 16.64
C MET A 275 -23.33 -17.92 15.67
N ASP A 276 -24.35 -17.14 15.99
CA ASP A 276 -25.54 -16.99 15.14
C ASP A 276 -25.20 -16.50 13.72
N LYS A 277 -24.16 -15.69 13.57
CA LYS A 277 -23.70 -15.20 12.27
C LYS A 277 -23.14 -16.30 11.38
N LEU A 278 -22.65 -17.38 11.96
CA LEU A 278 -22.10 -18.52 11.22
C LEU A 278 -23.16 -19.27 10.41
N SER A 279 -24.45 -19.12 10.76
CA SER A 279 -25.55 -19.67 9.95
C SER A 279 -25.67 -19.05 8.55
N LYS A 280 -25.06 -17.89 8.34
CA LYS A 280 -25.14 -17.08 7.11
C LYS A 280 -23.90 -17.18 6.21
N VAL A 281 -22.87 -17.94 6.61
CA VAL A 281 -21.59 -17.97 5.91
C VAL A 281 -21.29 -19.36 5.34
N GLN A 282 -20.49 -19.43 4.31
CA GLN A 282 -20.16 -20.65 3.57
C GLN A 282 -18.76 -21.17 3.83
N ALA A 283 -17.88 -20.33 4.39
CA ALA A 283 -16.59 -20.73 4.91
C ALA A 283 -16.20 -19.87 6.11
N PHE A 284 -15.36 -20.41 6.97
CA PHE A 284 -14.88 -19.72 8.17
C PHE A 284 -13.37 -19.90 8.31
N HIS A 285 -12.63 -18.88 8.73
CA HIS A 285 -11.22 -19.04 9.04
C HIS A 285 -10.74 -18.16 10.20
N PHE A 286 -9.77 -18.71 10.91
CA PHE A 286 -8.99 -17.97 11.91
C PHE A 286 -7.94 -17.12 11.24
N LYS A 287 -7.66 -15.95 11.80
CA LYS A 287 -6.54 -15.11 11.37
C LYS A 287 -5.41 -15.16 12.38
N GLY A 288 -4.30 -15.79 11.99
CA GLY A 288 -3.03 -15.78 12.72
C GLY A 288 -2.14 -14.60 12.36
N GLY A 289 -2.22 -14.12 11.11
CA GLY A 289 -1.40 -13.01 10.65
C GLY A 289 -1.75 -12.53 9.23
N GLN A 290 -1.00 -11.55 8.76
CA GLN A 290 -1.01 -11.03 7.39
C GLN A 290 0.37 -10.48 7.03
N GLY A 291 0.75 -10.48 5.75
CA GLY A 291 2.10 -10.23 5.26
C GLY A 291 2.78 -8.95 5.76
N ALA A 292 2.01 -7.89 6.02
CA ALA A 292 2.56 -6.59 6.39
C ALA A 292 2.68 -6.32 7.89
N LYS A 293 2.09 -7.14 8.76
CA LYS A 293 2.03 -6.84 10.22
C LYS A 293 1.83 -8.03 11.15
N THR A 294 2.37 -9.19 10.81
CA THR A 294 2.34 -10.38 11.70
C THR A 294 3.15 -10.13 12.96
N GLY A 295 2.62 -10.54 14.11
CA GLY A 295 3.24 -10.31 15.42
C GLY A 295 2.84 -8.98 16.08
N THR A 296 2.03 -8.18 15.38
CA THR A 296 1.31 -7.03 15.94
C THR A 296 -0.15 -7.08 15.53
N GLY A 297 -1.04 -6.51 16.34
CA GLY A 297 -2.47 -6.51 16.04
C GLY A 297 -2.89 -5.43 15.05
N GLY A 298 -4.15 -5.48 14.64
CA GLY A 298 -4.78 -4.42 13.85
C GLY A 298 -5.09 -3.19 14.69
N HIS A 299 -5.00 -2.01 14.08
CA HIS A 299 -5.38 -0.75 14.70
C HIS A 299 -6.30 0.03 13.77
N LEU A 300 -7.50 0.39 14.25
CA LEU A 300 -8.38 1.33 13.59
C LEU A 300 -8.57 2.53 14.53
N PRO A 301 -8.15 3.75 14.14
CA PRO A 301 -8.29 4.93 14.97
C PRO A 301 -9.74 5.18 15.41
N GLY A 302 -9.95 5.61 16.65
CA GLY A 302 -11.28 5.85 17.24
C GLY A 302 -12.11 6.86 16.45
N GLU A 303 -11.47 7.82 15.78
CA GLU A 303 -12.16 8.76 14.89
C GLU A 303 -12.95 8.09 13.74
N LYS A 304 -12.53 6.88 13.34
CA LYS A 304 -13.21 6.03 12.34
C LYS A 304 -14.26 5.09 12.96
N VAL A 305 -14.19 4.84 14.26
CA VAL A 305 -15.10 3.91 14.96
C VAL A 305 -16.36 4.68 15.37
N LYS A 306 -17.29 4.86 14.43
CA LYS A 306 -18.53 5.59 14.62
C LYS A 306 -19.69 4.88 13.88
N GLY A 307 -20.93 5.15 14.31
CA GLY A 307 -22.14 4.68 13.65
C GLY A 307 -22.13 3.18 13.37
N ALA A 308 -22.30 2.79 12.11
CA ALA A 308 -22.34 1.39 11.69
C ALA A 308 -21.05 0.61 12.04
N ILE A 309 -19.88 1.25 12.00
CA ILE A 309 -18.60 0.59 12.30
C ILE A 309 -18.54 0.21 13.79
N ALA A 310 -18.89 1.13 14.68
CA ALA A 310 -18.95 0.86 16.12
C ALA A 310 -19.94 -0.28 16.40
N LYS A 311 -21.13 -0.23 15.80
CA LYS A 311 -22.16 -1.27 15.93
C LYS A 311 -21.70 -2.64 15.43
N VAL A 312 -21.11 -2.71 14.23
CA VAL A 312 -20.64 -3.98 13.62
C VAL A 312 -19.50 -4.59 14.43
N ARG A 313 -18.59 -3.76 14.96
CA ARG A 313 -17.47 -4.22 15.78
C ARG A 313 -17.85 -4.52 17.22
N GLY A 314 -19.01 -4.06 17.71
CA GLY A 314 -19.43 -4.17 19.10
C GLY A 314 -18.59 -3.30 20.04
N LEU A 315 -18.19 -2.10 19.58
CA LEU A 315 -17.38 -1.15 20.35
C LEU A 315 -18.15 0.15 20.61
N PRO A 316 -17.85 0.86 21.72
CA PRO A 316 -18.30 2.25 21.91
C PRO A 316 -17.78 3.17 20.80
N GLU A 317 -18.58 4.18 20.44
CA GLU A 317 -18.14 5.19 19.48
C GLU A 317 -16.94 5.99 20.01
N GLY A 318 -15.98 6.21 19.11
CA GLY A 318 -14.76 6.94 19.44
C GLY A 318 -13.64 6.11 20.09
N GLU A 319 -13.92 4.87 20.45
CA GLU A 319 -12.93 3.95 20.99
C GLU A 319 -12.06 3.38 19.86
N THR A 320 -10.72 3.46 20.05
CA THR A 320 -9.78 2.86 19.07
C THR A 320 -9.92 1.34 19.08
N ALA A 321 -10.19 0.74 17.93
CA ALA A 321 -10.26 -0.71 17.79
C ALA A 321 -8.86 -1.31 17.66
N ILE A 322 -8.41 -2.01 18.71
CA ILE A 322 -7.09 -2.66 18.78
C ILE A 322 -7.30 -4.17 18.83
N SER A 323 -6.67 -4.88 17.89
CA SER A 323 -6.60 -6.34 17.92
C SER A 323 -5.33 -6.77 18.66
N PRO A 324 -5.41 -7.70 19.63
CA PRO A 324 -4.22 -8.31 20.20
C PRO A 324 -3.36 -9.02 19.14
N SER A 325 -2.07 -9.17 19.39
CA SER A 325 -1.15 -9.86 18.47
C SER A 325 -1.43 -11.37 18.30
N ARG A 326 -2.20 -11.96 19.21
CA ARG A 326 -2.68 -13.34 19.21
C ARG A 326 -4.04 -13.43 19.89
N PHE A 327 -4.73 -14.55 19.75
CA PHE A 327 -5.90 -14.84 20.56
C PHE A 327 -5.51 -14.92 22.06
N PRO A 328 -6.07 -14.06 22.93
CA PRO A 328 -5.67 -14.02 24.34
C PRO A 328 -5.95 -15.33 25.08
N ASP A 329 -7.09 -15.95 24.76
CA ASP A 329 -7.63 -17.11 25.47
C ASP A 329 -7.10 -18.45 24.93
N TRP A 330 -6.51 -18.46 23.74
CA TRP A 330 -5.99 -19.66 23.10
C TRP A 330 -4.47 -19.60 22.98
N THR A 331 -3.83 -20.52 23.67
CA THR A 331 -2.37 -20.64 23.72
C THR A 331 -1.85 -21.91 23.05
N THR A 332 -2.74 -22.83 22.67
CA THR A 332 -2.41 -24.10 22.03
C THR A 332 -3.29 -24.35 20.80
N THR A 333 -2.79 -25.12 19.85
CA THR A 333 -3.53 -25.59 18.68
C THR A 333 -4.75 -26.42 19.06
N ALA A 334 -4.68 -27.16 20.16
CA ALA A 334 -5.80 -27.97 20.68
C ALA A 334 -7.02 -27.10 21.06
N GLN A 335 -6.80 -25.96 21.73
CA GLN A 335 -7.89 -25.05 22.07
C GLN A 335 -8.56 -24.41 20.85
N ILE A 336 -7.75 -24.08 19.82
CA ILE A 336 -8.27 -23.56 18.54
C ILE A 336 -9.05 -24.66 17.82
N LYS A 337 -8.57 -25.91 17.87
CA LYS A 337 -9.25 -27.06 17.28
C LYS A 337 -10.61 -27.30 17.93
N GLU A 338 -10.70 -27.24 19.26
CA GLU A 338 -11.95 -27.38 20.00
C GLU A 338 -12.99 -26.38 19.48
N PHE A 339 -12.61 -25.10 19.36
CA PHE A 339 -13.49 -24.09 18.80
C PHE A 339 -13.82 -24.31 17.30
N ALA A 340 -12.87 -24.79 16.51
CA ALA A 340 -13.11 -25.17 15.12
C ALA A 340 -14.15 -26.29 15.01
N ASP A 341 -14.10 -27.27 15.92
CA ASP A 341 -15.04 -28.37 15.97
C ASP A 341 -16.47 -27.88 16.39
N GLU A 342 -16.58 -26.93 17.35
CA GLU A 342 -17.85 -26.27 17.67
C GLU A 342 -18.44 -25.54 16.44
N VAL A 343 -17.61 -24.82 15.67
CA VAL A 343 -18.04 -24.14 14.44
C VAL A 343 -18.54 -25.17 13.41
N ARG A 344 -17.85 -26.32 13.25
CA ARG A 344 -18.29 -27.39 12.34
C ARG A 344 -19.63 -27.96 12.76
N GLU A 345 -19.81 -28.24 14.04
CA GLU A 345 -21.08 -28.77 14.57
C GLU A 345 -22.21 -27.76 14.33
N TYR A 346 -22.02 -26.51 14.71
CA TYR A 346 -23.02 -25.46 14.57
C TYR A 346 -23.46 -25.21 13.12
N THR A 347 -22.52 -25.20 12.19
CA THR A 347 -22.78 -24.91 10.76
C THR A 347 -23.20 -26.15 9.97
N GLY A 348 -23.05 -27.34 10.55
CA GLY A 348 -23.24 -28.62 9.87
C GLY A 348 -22.10 -28.96 8.90
N GLY A 349 -20.92 -28.35 9.07
CA GLY A 349 -19.67 -28.73 8.43
C GLY A 349 -19.22 -27.88 7.24
N ILE A 350 -19.29 -26.55 7.32
CA ILE A 350 -18.63 -25.67 6.37
C ILE A 350 -17.10 -25.80 6.47
N PRO A 351 -16.32 -25.41 5.43
CA PRO A 351 -14.87 -25.43 5.50
C PRO A 351 -14.31 -24.51 6.58
N ILE A 352 -13.35 -25.02 7.34
CA ILE A 352 -12.61 -24.27 8.34
C ILE A 352 -11.21 -24.00 7.81
N GLY A 353 -10.77 -22.75 7.84
CA GLY A 353 -9.46 -22.34 7.39
C GLY A 353 -8.61 -21.68 8.45
N TYR A 354 -7.35 -21.45 8.09
CA TYR A 354 -6.46 -20.59 8.84
C TYR A 354 -5.71 -19.65 7.90
N LYS A 355 -5.76 -18.36 8.19
CA LYS A 355 -4.97 -17.35 7.47
C LYS A 355 -3.65 -17.16 8.16
N LEU A 356 -2.58 -17.47 7.45
CA LEU A 356 -1.19 -17.38 7.87
C LEU A 356 -0.45 -16.30 7.07
N SER A 357 0.49 -15.65 7.70
CA SER A 357 1.52 -14.88 7.00
C SER A 357 2.72 -15.79 6.71
N ALA A 358 3.44 -15.51 5.64
CA ALA A 358 4.62 -16.29 5.25
C ALA A 358 5.81 -16.02 6.18
N GLN A 359 5.80 -16.61 7.36
CA GLN A 359 6.85 -16.53 8.37
C GLN A 359 7.60 -17.87 8.47
N HIS A 360 7.30 -18.70 9.45
CA HIS A 360 7.82 -20.04 9.61
C HIS A 360 6.93 -21.04 8.86
N ILE A 361 6.84 -20.90 7.54
CA ILE A 361 5.81 -21.45 6.64
C ILE A 361 5.46 -22.90 6.95
N GLU A 362 6.45 -23.79 6.96
CA GLU A 362 6.24 -25.23 7.16
C GLU A 362 5.70 -25.54 8.56
N LYS A 363 6.25 -24.88 9.60
CA LYS A 363 5.82 -25.08 11.00
C LYS A 363 4.44 -24.49 11.27
N ASP A 364 4.15 -23.35 10.65
CA ASP A 364 2.84 -22.70 10.79
C ASP A 364 1.75 -23.50 10.06
N ILE A 365 2.10 -24.14 8.92
CA ILE A 365 1.22 -25.08 8.22
C ILE A 365 0.98 -26.32 9.08
N ASP A 366 2.01 -26.92 9.67
CA ASP A 366 1.86 -28.08 10.56
C ASP A 366 0.92 -27.75 11.74
N ALA A 367 1.09 -26.58 12.37
CA ALA A 367 0.20 -26.13 13.44
C ALA A 367 -1.25 -25.92 12.96
N ALA A 368 -1.46 -25.38 11.75
CA ALA A 368 -2.78 -25.27 11.17
C ALA A 368 -3.42 -26.65 10.87
N LEU A 369 -2.61 -27.61 10.42
CA LEU A 369 -3.07 -28.99 10.21
C LEU A 369 -3.46 -29.67 11.54
N GLU A 370 -2.77 -29.38 12.65
CA GLU A 370 -3.17 -29.84 13.99
C GLU A 370 -4.53 -29.27 14.43
N VAL A 371 -4.84 -28.02 14.05
CA VAL A 371 -6.18 -27.42 14.24
C VAL A 371 -7.24 -28.18 13.42
N GLY A 372 -6.82 -28.89 12.37
CA GLY A 372 -7.69 -29.66 11.49
C GLY A 372 -8.35 -28.81 10.41
N VAL A 373 -7.64 -27.87 9.84
CA VAL A 373 -8.17 -26.98 8.80
C VAL A 373 -8.41 -27.69 7.48
N ASP A 374 -9.40 -27.22 6.73
CA ASP A 374 -9.74 -27.68 5.38
C ASP A 374 -9.07 -26.84 4.29
N TYR A 375 -8.68 -25.60 4.64
CA TYR A 375 -7.94 -24.72 3.75
C TYR A 375 -6.99 -23.77 4.51
N ILE A 376 -5.99 -23.29 3.82
CA ILE A 376 -5.01 -22.32 4.33
C ILE A 376 -4.96 -21.14 3.38
N ILE A 377 -5.06 -19.92 3.92
CA ILE A 377 -4.79 -18.68 3.18
C ILE A 377 -3.39 -18.22 3.58
N LEU A 378 -2.41 -18.31 2.67
CA LEU A 378 -1.04 -17.88 2.90
C LEU A 378 -0.80 -16.49 2.32
N ASP A 379 -0.41 -15.54 3.16
CA ASP A 379 -0.17 -14.14 2.79
C ASP A 379 1.34 -13.85 2.80
N GLY A 380 1.91 -13.67 1.61
CA GLY A 380 3.33 -13.37 1.42
C GLY A 380 3.70 -11.90 1.59
N ARG A 381 5.01 -11.61 1.58
CA ARG A 381 5.58 -10.25 1.61
C ARG A 381 5.27 -9.47 0.31
N GLY A 382 4.16 -9.19 -0.01
CA GLY A 382 3.59 -8.39 -1.08
C GLY A 382 2.19 -8.03 -0.66
N GLY A 383 1.72 -8.69 0.41
CA GLY A 383 0.45 -8.43 1.06
C GLY A 383 0.38 -7.03 1.63
N GLY A 384 -0.76 -6.37 1.40
CA GLY A 384 -1.01 -5.01 1.83
C GLY A 384 -1.89 -4.93 3.07
N THR A 385 -2.04 -3.71 3.56
CA THR A 385 -2.95 -3.36 4.66
C THR A 385 -3.35 -1.91 4.54
N GLY A 386 -4.45 -1.52 5.20
CA GLY A 386 -4.86 -0.13 5.32
C GLY A 386 -3.88 0.71 6.14
N SER A 387 -3.23 0.10 7.13
CA SER A 387 -2.20 0.73 7.95
C SER A 387 -1.31 -0.34 8.59
N ALA A 388 0.00 -0.19 8.48
CA ALA A 388 0.99 -0.99 9.20
C ALA A 388 2.18 -0.14 9.63
N PRO A 389 2.80 -0.42 10.78
CA PRO A 389 4.08 0.15 11.14
C PRO A 389 5.13 -0.18 10.06
N ILE A 390 5.90 0.82 9.62
CA ILE A 390 6.93 0.63 8.59
C ILE A 390 7.96 -0.42 9.03
N ILE A 391 8.31 -0.43 10.31
CA ILE A 391 9.26 -1.40 10.88
C ILE A 391 8.79 -2.86 10.69
N PHE A 392 7.49 -3.13 10.63
CA PHE A 392 6.94 -4.44 10.27
C PHE A 392 6.84 -4.60 8.76
N ARG A 393 6.09 -3.71 8.08
CA ARG A 393 5.83 -3.82 6.65
C ARG A 393 7.08 -4.09 5.83
N ASP A 394 8.20 -3.41 6.15
CA ASP A 394 9.41 -3.44 5.35
C ASP A 394 10.43 -4.49 5.79
N ASN A 395 10.22 -5.16 6.96
CA ASN A 395 11.24 -6.03 7.52
C ASN A 395 10.77 -7.45 7.86
N ILE A 396 9.53 -7.84 7.56
CA ILE A 396 9.01 -9.18 7.87
C ILE A 396 8.48 -9.89 6.62
N SER A 397 8.21 -11.16 6.77
CA SER A 397 7.57 -12.07 5.81
C SER A 397 8.45 -12.48 4.61
N VAL A 398 8.30 -13.72 4.22
CA VAL A 398 8.88 -14.28 2.99
C VAL A 398 8.07 -13.79 1.78
N PRO A 399 8.72 -13.40 0.66
CA PRO A 399 8.02 -13.02 -0.56
C PRO A 399 7.06 -14.09 -1.07
N THR A 400 5.98 -13.66 -1.71
CA THR A 400 4.83 -14.51 -2.09
C THR A 400 5.22 -15.69 -2.98
N ILE A 401 6.11 -15.50 -3.96
CA ILE A 401 6.54 -16.57 -4.88
C ILE A 401 7.24 -17.71 -4.12
N PRO A 402 8.34 -17.48 -3.37
CA PRO A 402 8.97 -18.56 -2.60
C PRO A 402 8.08 -19.10 -1.48
N ALA A 403 7.20 -18.26 -0.91
CA ALA A 403 6.26 -18.71 0.12
C ALA A 403 5.30 -19.77 -0.43
N LEU A 404 4.70 -19.51 -1.60
CA LEU A 404 3.80 -20.45 -2.28
C LEU A 404 4.52 -21.76 -2.61
N ALA A 405 5.70 -21.68 -3.24
CA ALA A 405 6.46 -22.86 -3.62
C ALA A 405 6.82 -23.74 -2.41
N ARG A 406 7.24 -23.13 -1.29
CA ARG A 406 7.55 -23.83 -0.05
C ARG A 406 6.31 -24.48 0.57
N ALA A 407 5.21 -23.75 0.63
CA ALA A 407 3.96 -24.24 1.20
C ALA A 407 3.43 -25.45 0.42
N ARG A 408 3.37 -25.36 -0.92
CA ARG A 408 2.92 -26.48 -1.77
C ARG A 408 3.80 -27.69 -1.61
N ARG A 409 5.11 -27.51 -1.69
CA ARG A 409 6.09 -28.60 -1.48
C ARG A 409 5.92 -29.29 -0.13
N HIS A 410 5.66 -28.51 0.93
CA HIS A 410 5.46 -29.06 2.28
C HIS A 410 4.17 -29.87 2.37
N LEU A 411 3.04 -29.33 1.88
CA LEU A 411 1.77 -30.06 1.85
C LEU A 411 1.86 -31.35 1.03
N ASP A 412 2.54 -31.32 -0.11
CA ASP A 412 2.75 -32.51 -0.95
C ASP A 412 3.60 -33.57 -0.25
N LYS A 413 4.71 -33.12 0.39
CA LYS A 413 5.63 -34.03 1.13
C LYS A 413 4.96 -34.67 2.33
N THR A 414 4.07 -33.96 3.01
CA THR A 414 3.36 -34.47 4.19
C THR A 414 2.06 -35.20 3.86
N GLY A 415 1.71 -35.32 2.56
CA GLY A 415 0.51 -36.05 2.10
C GLY A 415 -0.80 -35.29 2.30
N ASN A 416 -0.75 -33.99 2.54
CA ASN A 416 -1.92 -33.14 2.79
C ASN A 416 -2.40 -32.40 1.52
N LYS A 417 -2.43 -33.09 0.38
CA LYS A 417 -2.82 -32.52 -0.93
C LYS A 417 -4.25 -32.01 -0.99
N ASP A 418 -5.12 -32.57 -0.14
CA ASP A 418 -6.55 -32.23 -0.11
C ASP A 418 -6.85 -30.98 0.75
N VAL A 419 -5.84 -30.39 1.38
CA VAL A 419 -5.97 -29.09 2.03
C VAL A 419 -5.84 -27.99 0.97
N THR A 420 -6.88 -27.22 0.78
CA THR A 420 -6.87 -26.13 -0.21
C THR A 420 -5.86 -25.05 0.16
N LEU A 421 -4.87 -24.83 -0.70
CA LEU A 421 -3.87 -23.77 -0.53
C LEU A 421 -4.27 -22.52 -1.31
N VAL A 422 -4.69 -21.49 -0.59
CA VAL A 422 -5.00 -20.18 -1.15
C VAL A 422 -3.80 -19.26 -0.99
N ILE A 423 -3.37 -18.63 -2.07
CA ILE A 423 -2.27 -17.64 -2.02
C ILE A 423 -2.81 -16.21 -2.11
N THR A 424 -2.22 -15.33 -1.34
CA THR A 424 -2.41 -13.88 -1.42
C THR A 424 -1.09 -13.14 -1.21
N GLY A 425 -1.04 -11.84 -1.52
CA GLY A 425 0.15 -11.04 -1.30
C GLY A 425 0.77 -10.51 -2.58
N GLY A 426 0.11 -9.57 -3.24
CA GLY A 426 0.73 -8.79 -4.31
C GLY A 426 0.40 -9.19 -5.74
N LEU A 427 -0.43 -10.20 -5.97
CA LEU A 427 -0.87 -10.60 -7.31
C LEU A 427 -1.75 -9.52 -7.94
N ARG A 428 -1.58 -9.24 -9.25
CA ARG A 428 -2.24 -8.13 -9.96
C ARG A 428 -2.87 -8.51 -11.29
N THR A 429 -2.22 -9.33 -12.08
CA THR A 429 -2.54 -9.57 -13.47
C THR A 429 -3.03 -10.99 -13.72
N PRO A 430 -3.75 -11.26 -14.81
CA PRO A 430 -4.14 -12.61 -15.19
C PRO A 430 -2.95 -13.58 -15.31
N ALA A 431 -1.80 -13.07 -15.76
CA ALA A 431 -0.56 -13.87 -15.84
C ALA A 431 -0.05 -14.25 -14.45
N ASP A 432 -0.12 -13.34 -13.44
CA ASP A 432 0.25 -13.67 -12.07
C ASP A 432 -0.64 -14.78 -11.51
N PHE A 433 -1.96 -14.68 -11.78
CA PHE A 433 -2.94 -15.67 -11.31
C PHE A 433 -2.69 -17.05 -11.91
N ALA A 434 -2.51 -17.13 -13.22
CA ALA A 434 -2.20 -18.39 -13.89
C ALA A 434 -0.87 -19.01 -13.40
N LYS A 435 0.18 -18.17 -13.22
CA LYS A 435 1.48 -18.64 -12.69
C LYS A 435 1.37 -19.10 -11.24
N ALA A 436 0.54 -18.45 -10.43
CA ALA A 436 0.31 -18.90 -9.05
C ALA A 436 -0.38 -20.25 -8.99
N LEU A 437 -1.39 -20.51 -9.85
CA LEU A 437 -1.98 -21.85 -9.99
C LEU A 437 -0.95 -22.88 -10.45
N ALA A 438 -0.15 -22.55 -11.45
CA ALA A 438 0.90 -23.45 -11.94
C ALA A 438 2.01 -23.70 -10.89
N LEU A 439 2.28 -22.75 -10.00
CA LEU A 439 3.23 -22.92 -8.88
C LEU A 439 2.62 -23.68 -7.70
N GLY A 440 1.33 -24.05 -7.78
CA GLY A 440 0.66 -24.96 -6.84
C GLY A 440 -0.33 -24.33 -5.89
N ALA A 441 -0.84 -23.13 -6.17
CA ALA A 441 -2.03 -22.62 -5.48
C ALA A 441 -3.29 -23.30 -6.04
N ASP A 442 -4.26 -23.60 -5.17
CA ASP A 442 -5.58 -24.08 -5.57
C ASP A 442 -6.55 -22.91 -5.82
N ALA A 443 -6.31 -21.78 -5.14
CA ALA A 443 -7.07 -20.54 -5.32
C ALA A 443 -6.23 -19.30 -4.98
N ILE A 444 -6.74 -18.13 -5.37
CA ILE A 444 -6.05 -16.84 -5.20
C ILE A 444 -7.01 -15.86 -4.52
N ALA A 445 -6.56 -15.25 -3.42
CA ALA A 445 -7.30 -14.19 -2.77
C ALA A 445 -6.68 -12.83 -3.12
N VAL A 446 -7.50 -11.89 -3.62
CA VAL A 446 -7.03 -10.59 -4.11
C VAL A 446 -7.62 -9.42 -3.31
N SER A 447 -6.76 -8.47 -2.93
CA SER A 447 -7.15 -7.21 -2.27
C SER A 447 -6.93 -6.02 -3.19
N ASN A 448 -5.65 -5.66 -3.40
CA ASN A 448 -5.30 -4.44 -4.13
C ASN A 448 -5.76 -4.44 -5.59
N SER A 449 -5.71 -5.57 -6.28
CA SER A 449 -6.22 -5.66 -7.65
C SER A 449 -7.75 -5.49 -7.70
N ALA A 450 -8.48 -6.09 -6.77
CA ALA A 450 -9.91 -5.87 -6.64
C ALA A 450 -10.24 -4.41 -6.29
N LEU A 451 -9.48 -3.78 -5.37
CA LEU A 451 -9.65 -2.35 -5.07
C LEU A 451 -9.35 -1.47 -6.29
N GLN A 452 -8.31 -1.79 -7.06
CA GLN A 452 -7.99 -1.05 -8.29
C GLN A 452 -9.09 -1.23 -9.34
N ALA A 453 -9.66 -2.40 -9.46
CA ALA A 453 -10.79 -2.65 -10.35
C ALA A 453 -12.01 -1.79 -10.00
N ILE A 454 -12.28 -1.54 -8.72
CA ILE A 454 -13.38 -0.65 -8.28
C ILE A 454 -13.01 0.83 -8.22
N GLY A 455 -11.82 1.24 -8.71
CA GLY A 455 -11.41 2.63 -8.87
C GLY A 455 -10.31 3.13 -7.93
N CYS A 456 -9.59 2.27 -7.18
CA CYS A 456 -8.46 2.69 -6.38
C CYS A 456 -7.31 3.22 -7.25
N LEU A 457 -6.81 4.40 -6.94
CA LEU A 457 -5.73 5.07 -7.67
C LEU A 457 -4.31 4.66 -7.23
N GLY A 458 -4.19 3.76 -6.24
CA GLY A 458 -2.88 3.33 -5.75
C GLY A 458 -2.08 4.38 -4.97
N MET A 459 -2.71 5.45 -4.50
CA MET A 459 -2.05 6.60 -3.84
C MET A 459 -1.38 6.28 -2.50
N ARG A 460 -1.59 5.08 -1.95
CA ARG A 460 -1.02 4.64 -0.66
C ARG A 460 -1.39 5.53 0.55
N ALA A 461 -2.54 6.20 0.48
CA ALA A 461 -3.05 7.12 1.50
C ALA A 461 -4.19 6.51 2.37
N CYS A 462 -4.35 5.18 2.40
CA CYS A 462 -5.45 4.50 3.10
C CYS A 462 -5.46 4.76 4.62
N HIS A 463 -4.28 4.97 5.23
CA HIS A 463 -4.14 5.25 6.67
C HIS A 463 -4.58 6.68 7.06
N THR A 464 -4.71 7.60 6.11
CA THR A 464 -4.99 9.03 6.37
C THR A 464 -6.47 9.39 6.48
N ASN A 465 -7.38 8.44 6.18
CA ASN A 465 -8.81 8.71 6.05
C ASN A 465 -9.18 9.73 4.93
N ASN A 466 -8.26 10.00 3.99
CA ASN A 466 -8.43 10.96 2.88
C ASN A 466 -8.44 10.29 1.50
N CYS A 467 -8.93 9.06 1.40
CA CYS A 467 -9.03 8.38 0.11
C CYS A 467 -9.97 9.15 -0.82
N PRO A 468 -9.48 9.72 -1.95
CA PRO A 468 -10.26 10.62 -2.79
C PRO A 468 -11.38 9.92 -3.58
N VAL A 469 -11.32 8.59 -3.67
CA VAL A 469 -12.27 7.77 -4.45
C VAL A 469 -13.29 7.03 -3.56
N GLY A 470 -13.36 7.37 -2.27
CA GLY A 470 -14.39 6.85 -1.37
C GLY A 470 -14.17 5.41 -0.86
N ILE A 471 -13.04 4.78 -1.16
CA ILE A 471 -12.77 3.38 -0.80
C ILE A 471 -12.30 3.25 0.65
N ALA A 472 -11.19 3.89 1.02
CA ALA A 472 -10.55 3.73 2.34
C ALA A 472 -10.72 5.00 3.20
N THR A 473 -11.93 5.49 3.29
CA THR A 473 -12.32 6.68 4.06
C THR A 473 -13.69 6.50 4.68
N GLN A 474 -13.96 7.24 5.77
CA GLN A 474 -15.27 7.34 6.40
C GLN A 474 -15.88 8.74 6.27
N LYS A 475 -15.24 9.64 5.51
CA LYS A 475 -15.78 10.97 5.23
C LYS A 475 -16.89 10.88 4.20
N GLU A 476 -18.12 11.22 4.58
CA GLU A 476 -19.33 11.06 3.76
C GLU A 476 -19.20 11.64 2.34
N HIS A 477 -18.66 12.86 2.22
CA HIS A 477 -18.48 13.53 0.92
C HIS A 477 -17.47 12.81 0.00
N LEU A 478 -16.53 12.02 0.55
CA LEU A 478 -15.62 11.19 -0.21
C LEU A 478 -16.26 9.83 -0.52
N VAL A 479 -16.94 9.21 0.46
CA VAL A 479 -17.65 7.93 0.27
C VAL A 479 -18.70 8.06 -0.84
N ALA A 480 -19.42 9.18 -0.91
CA ALA A 480 -20.43 9.44 -1.93
C ALA A 480 -19.89 9.44 -3.39
N ARG A 481 -18.56 9.49 -3.58
CA ARG A 481 -17.94 9.40 -4.91
C ARG A 481 -17.92 7.98 -5.48
N LEU A 482 -18.07 6.97 -4.62
CA LEU A 482 -18.07 5.57 -5.04
C LEU A 482 -19.53 5.09 -5.19
N ILE A 483 -19.91 4.75 -6.42
CA ILE A 483 -21.22 4.17 -6.75
C ILE A 483 -21.05 2.66 -6.77
N ALA A 484 -21.65 1.97 -5.78
CA ALA A 484 -21.40 0.56 -5.54
C ALA A 484 -21.73 -0.34 -6.75
N GLU A 485 -22.86 -0.12 -7.40
CA GLU A 485 -23.30 -0.91 -8.55
C GLU A 485 -22.36 -0.78 -9.75
N LYS A 486 -21.93 0.45 -10.07
CA LYS A 486 -20.97 0.73 -11.13
C LYS A 486 -19.62 0.09 -10.86
N SER A 487 -19.14 0.20 -9.63
CA SER A 487 -17.87 -0.39 -9.19
C SER A 487 -17.94 -1.92 -9.16
N ALA A 488 -19.08 -2.49 -8.78
CA ALA A 488 -19.31 -3.94 -8.86
C ALA A 488 -19.19 -4.47 -10.30
N GLU A 489 -19.79 -3.79 -11.28
CA GLU A 489 -19.67 -4.16 -12.69
C GLU A 489 -18.21 -4.07 -13.19
N GLN A 490 -17.43 -3.12 -12.71
CA GLN A 490 -16.01 -3.02 -13.04
C GLN A 490 -15.22 -4.21 -12.49
N LEU A 491 -15.49 -4.63 -11.25
CA LEU A 491 -14.87 -5.81 -10.66
C LEU A 491 -15.25 -7.08 -11.40
N THR A 492 -16.55 -7.25 -11.73
CA THR A 492 -17.03 -8.40 -12.53
C THR A 492 -16.27 -8.48 -13.84
N ARG A 493 -16.21 -7.39 -14.62
CA ARG A 493 -15.46 -7.35 -15.88
C ARG A 493 -13.97 -7.65 -15.72
N PHE A 494 -13.36 -7.19 -14.62
CA PHE A 494 -11.96 -7.52 -14.33
C PHE A 494 -11.77 -9.02 -14.11
N PHE A 495 -12.64 -9.67 -13.35
CA PHE A 495 -12.57 -11.12 -13.13
C PHE A 495 -12.86 -11.90 -14.40
N ASP A 496 -13.92 -11.57 -15.14
CA ASP A 496 -14.28 -12.23 -16.40
C ASP A 496 -13.16 -12.13 -17.44
N THR A 497 -12.58 -10.93 -17.58
CA THR A 497 -11.44 -10.70 -18.47
C THR A 497 -10.21 -11.49 -18.02
N SER A 498 -9.93 -11.50 -16.71
CA SER A 498 -8.80 -12.25 -16.16
C SER A 498 -8.92 -13.74 -16.44
N VAL A 499 -10.10 -14.31 -16.18
CA VAL A 499 -10.37 -15.74 -16.42
C VAL A 499 -10.30 -16.06 -17.92
N SER A 500 -10.85 -15.20 -18.78
CA SER A 500 -10.77 -15.37 -20.24
C SER A 500 -9.32 -15.43 -20.73
N LEU A 501 -8.45 -14.53 -20.24
CA LEU A 501 -7.03 -14.53 -20.58
C LEU A 501 -6.27 -15.73 -19.98
N MET A 502 -6.65 -16.18 -18.78
CA MET A 502 -6.09 -17.40 -18.19
C MET A 502 -6.49 -18.65 -18.99
N LYS A 503 -7.71 -18.72 -19.54
CA LYS A 503 -8.14 -19.81 -20.43
C LYS A 503 -7.27 -19.89 -21.68
N ILE A 504 -6.85 -18.75 -22.25
CA ILE A 504 -5.92 -18.72 -23.39
C ILE A 504 -4.58 -19.39 -23.00
N LEU A 505 -4.03 -19.05 -21.82
CA LEU A 505 -2.80 -19.67 -21.33
C LEU A 505 -2.97 -21.17 -21.08
N ALA A 506 -4.11 -21.57 -20.52
CA ALA A 506 -4.39 -23.00 -20.27
C ALA A 506 -4.46 -23.78 -21.59
N ARG A 507 -5.18 -23.29 -22.60
CA ARG A 507 -5.23 -23.90 -23.94
C ARG A 507 -3.85 -23.99 -24.58
N ALA A 508 -3.06 -22.91 -24.49
CA ALA A 508 -1.70 -22.89 -25.01
C ALA A 508 -0.79 -23.92 -24.31
N CYS A 509 -1.04 -24.23 -23.04
CA CYS A 509 -0.36 -25.29 -22.31
C CYS A 509 -0.98 -26.68 -22.52
N GLY A 510 -2.06 -26.81 -23.30
CA GLY A 510 -2.77 -28.07 -23.56
C GLY A 510 -3.58 -28.56 -22.38
N HIS A 511 -4.17 -27.64 -21.59
CA HIS A 511 -4.98 -27.91 -20.40
C HIS A 511 -6.46 -27.57 -20.63
N ALA A 512 -7.34 -28.52 -20.34
CA ALA A 512 -8.79 -28.35 -20.39
C ALA A 512 -9.43 -27.90 -19.07
N ASP A 513 -8.61 -27.70 -18.03
CA ASP A 513 -9.04 -27.26 -16.72
C ASP A 513 -7.89 -26.53 -15.99
N PHE A 514 -8.19 -25.50 -15.20
CA PHE A 514 -7.17 -24.75 -14.45
C PHE A 514 -6.46 -25.60 -13.40
N SER A 515 -7.08 -26.66 -12.87
CA SER A 515 -6.44 -27.61 -11.96
C SER A 515 -5.29 -28.40 -12.58
N GLN A 516 -5.17 -28.37 -13.91
CA GLN A 516 -4.09 -29.04 -14.64
C GLN A 516 -2.82 -28.21 -14.76
N PHE A 517 -2.87 -26.90 -14.45
CA PHE A 517 -1.67 -26.08 -14.35
C PHE A 517 -0.70 -26.67 -13.32
N ASN A 518 0.58 -26.74 -13.67
CA ASN A 518 1.59 -27.37 -12.82
C ASN A 518 2.97 -26.73 -13.06
N PRO A 519 3.98 -27.00 -12.20
CA PRO A 519 5.31 -26.39 -12.33
C PRO A 519 6.04 -26.70 -13.64
N ASP A 520 5.68 -27.78 -14.34
CA ASP A 520 6.30 -28.11 -15.65
C ASP A 520 5.83 -27.17 -16.77
N ASP A 521 4.78 -26.40 -16.54
CA ASP A 521 4.35 -25.32 -17.45
C ASP A 521 5.18 -24.05 -17.29
N LEU A 522 6.11 -24.00 -16.33
CA LEU A 522 6.85 -22.79 -15.95
C LEU A 522 8.36 -22.93 -16.18
N VAL A 523 8.99 -21.83 -16.56
CA VAL A 523 10.44 -21.69 -16.69
C VAL A 523 10.89 -20.29 -16.26
N THR A 524 12.13 -20.17 -15.86
CA THR A 524 12.78 -18.87 -15.64
C THR A 524 14.20 -18.86 -16.17
N TRP A 525 14.67 -17.75 -16.75
CA TRP A 525 16.08 -17.57 -17.10
C TRP A 525 16.92 -16.94 -15.98
N LYS A 526 16.27 -16.60 -14.83
CA LYS A 526 16.96 -16.04 -13.66
C LYS A 526 17.25 -17.14 -12.65
N ARG A 527 18.51 -17.37 -12.34
CA ARG A 527 18.91 -18.40 -11.38
C ARG A 527 18.31 -18.18 -10.00
N ASP A 528 18.39 -16.95 -9.49
CA ASP A 528 17.83 -16.60 -8.20
C ASP A 528 16.32 -16.94 -8.13
N MET A 529 15.59 -16.69 -9.21
CA MET A 529 14.17 -17.02 -9.29
C MET A 529 13.94 -18.54 -9.32
N ALA A 530 14.78 -19.31 -10.04
CA ALA A 530 14.71 -20.76 -10.03
C ALA A 530 14.95 -21.33 -8.62
N ASP A 531 15.94 -20.82 -7.91
CA ASP A 531 16.26 -21.22 -6.53
C ASP A 531 15.14 -20.80 -5.55
N LEU A 532 14.56 -19.61 -5.70
CA LEU A 532 13.47 -19.13 -4.87
C LEU A 532 12.15 -19.90 -5.06
N SER A 533 11.84 -20.28 -6.29
CA SER A 533 10.53 -20.85 -6.65
C SER A 533 10.55 -22.35 -6.89
N GLY A 534 11.73 -22.92 -7.17
CA GLY A 534 11.86 -24.30 -7.64
C GLY A 534 11.39 -24.51 -9.08
N VAL A 535 11.09 -23.45 -9.82
CA VAL A 535 10.77 -23.47 -11.24
C VAL A 535 12.02 -23.79 -12.04
N ASN A 536 11.88 -24.57 -13.11
CA ASN A 536 13.00 -25.01 -13.95
C ASN A 536 13.80 -23.83 -14.51
N PHE A 537 15.13 -23.92 -14.47
CA PHE A 537 16.00 -22.96 -15.11
C PHE A 537 16.05 -23.19 -16.62
N GLY A 538 15.69 -22.19 -17.42
CA GLY A 538 15.61 -22.26 -18.88
C GLY A 538 16.94 -22.18 -19.62
N GLY A 539 18.06 -22.05 -18.91
CA GLY A 539 19.41 -22.05 -19.47
C GLY A 539 20.08 -23.42 -19.41
N VAL A 540 21.26 -23.51 -20.00
CA VAL A 540 22.10 -24.73 -19.88
C VAL A 540 22.62 -24.79 -18.44
N GLY A 541 22.15 -25.76 -17.66
CA GLY A 541 22.63 -26.01 -16.30
C GLY A 541 24.12 -26.33 -16.29
N LEU A 542 24.84 -25.90 -15.25
CA LEU A 542 26.15 -26.47 -14.97
C LEU A 542 25.93 -27.96 -14.67
N ARG A 543 26.45 -28.84 -15.50
CA ARG A 543 26.46 -30.29 -15.29
C ARG A 543 27.41 -30.64 -14.16
#